data_a8204aafc84171b798646313fa047c64
#
_entry.id   a8204aafc84171b798646313fa047c64
#
_cell.length_a   1.000
_cell.length_b   1.000
_cell.length_c   1.000
_cell.angle_alpha   90.00
_cell.angle_beta   90.00
_cell.angle_gamma   90.00
#
_symmetry.space_group_name_H-M   'P 1'
#
loop_
_entity.id
_entity.type
_entity.pdbx_description
1 polymer ?
#
loop_
_entity_poly.entity_id
_entity_poly.type
_entity_poly.pdbx_seq_one_letter_code
_entity_poly.pdbx_strand_id
1 'polypeptide(L)'
;MPITVFADGSHVMKLLRNMLQNKKVINMSQEWADFWELPTTEIKWEHILAVVKFQEDSELLIAPKLTRKVLKKSACHFGKMSVSCAMSIFSKDVSACMEFMVLHCGFDESFLTTAMFIFQVASWFAIISCRNNTYAFSLKNPERHEEQCKFLIDNTHFICTLQIKSNINEPQSHALTEVQQGVAITNYSMLWLQNYFVVKHKILDNLKPGYKSGDPVESLHGQARGMNKNPTSLEVERINKALAVCQVFGKIRGSNVIEDDSTEILCNFKNIKQLELDNLREEQAEVEEDITFFKTELPELFDLDTDKGFAEANALSHFAGYCLNGTIRNKRKNGSYCEKCISIFVAPQDENINQVVNELTDCKSMGGSRHYTKVSEFGNKVFYDVERLFRENRDSYFQNKKMDKKLQSFILDEMNSRYELPCHFKRILSKFLFARVNFWAVHMNQHSKVINEEAVEEVSNASRTARSMYVIE
;
A
#
# COMPACT_ATOMS: atom_id res chain seq x y z
N MET A 1 -21.63 -34.29 2.04
CA MET A 1 -20.69 -33.18 2.37
C MET A 1 -21.13 -31.98 1.54
N PRO A 2 -21.40 -30.81 2.09
CA PRO A 2 -21.77 -29.65 1.31
C PRO A 2 -20.61 -29.23 0.41
N ILE A 3 -20.93 -28.76 -0.79
CA ILE A 3 -19.96 -28.22 -1.75
C ILE A 3 -19.79 -26.75 -1.40
N THR A 4 -18.56 -26.31 -1.19
CA THR A 4 -18.21 -24.89 -1.03
C THR A 4 -17.71 -24.32 -2.35
N VAL A 5 -18.18 -23.13 -2.70
CA VAL A 5 -17.84 -22.43 -3.94
C VAL A 5 -17.16 -21.11 -3.57
N PHE A 6 -16.07 -20.78 -4.25
CA PHE A 6 -15.33 -19.54 -4.06
C PHE A 6 -15.28 -18.78 -5.37
N ALA A 7 -15.64 -17.51 -5.33
CA ALA A 7 -15.20 -16.61 -6.36
C ALA A 7 -13.71 -16.29 -6.14
N ASP A 8 -12.92 -16.22 -7.22
CA ASP A 8 -11.53 -15.84 -7.10
C ASP A 8 -11.42 -14.40 -6.58
N GLY A 9 -10.77 -14.22 -5.41
CA GLY A 9 -10.64 -12.94 -4.75
C GLY A 9 -9.93 -11.89 -5.61
N SER A 10 -8.92 -12.31 -6.35
CA SER A 10 -8.20 -11.44 -7.30
C SER A 10 -9.12 -10.95 -8.41
N HIS A 11 -10.02 -11.81 -8.89
CA HIS A 11 -11.02 -11.43 -9.89
C HIS A 11 -12.06 -10.44 -9.32
N VAL A 12 -12.57 -10.72 -8.14
CA VAL A 12 -13.53 -9.84 -7.44
C VAL A 12 -12.93 -8.45 -7.20
N MET A 13 -11.67 -8.35 -6.79
CA MET A 13 -10.96 -7.07 -6.65
C MET A 13 -10.93 -6.26 -7.95
N LYS A 14 -10.66 -6.91 -9.08
CA LYS A 14 -10.68 -6.28 -10.40
C LYS A 14 -12.11 -5.78 -10.74
N LEU A 15 -13.11 -6.57 -10.45
CA LEU A 15 -14.51 -6.21 -10.71
C LEU A 15 -14.97 -5.05 -9.83
N LEU A 16 -14.65 -5.02 -8.53
CA LEU A 16 -14.95 -3.92 -7.61
C LEU A 16 -14.35 -2.60 -8.13
N ARG A 17 -13.07 -2.62 -8.53
CA ARG A 17 -12.43 -1.44 -9.12
C ARG A 17 -13.13 -1.00 -10.40
N ASN A 18 -13.38 -1.92 -11.33
CA ASN A 18 -14.02 -1.59 -12.60
C ASN A 18 -15.44 -1.03 -12.37
N MET A 19 -16.16 -1.59 -11.40
CA MET A 19 -17.48 -1.12 -11.01
C MET A 19 -17.43 0.34 -10.54
N LEU A 20 -16.57 0.67 -9.58
CA LEU A 20 -16.43 2.04 -9.08
C LEU A 20 -15.93 2.99 -10.17
N GLN A 21 -14.95 2.57 -10.98
CA GLN A 21 -14.41 3.37 -12.07
C GLN A 21 -15.45 3.68 -13.16
N ASN A 22 -16.30 2.71 -13.51
CA ASN A 22 -17.31 2.87 -14.55
C ASN A 22 -18.53 3.66 -14.07
N LYS A 23 -19.00 3.37 -12.85
CA LYS A 23 -20.19 4.00 -12.27
C LYS A 23 -19.92 5.39 -11.72
N LYS A 24 -18.66 5.72 -11.43
CA LYS A 24 -18.18 6.97 -10.82
C LYS A 24 -18.66 7.20 -9.39
N VAL A 25 -19.92 6.91 -9.11
CA VAL A 25 -20.53 7.00 -7.78
C VAL A 25 -21.28 5.72 -7.47
N ILE A 26 -21.09 5.21 -6.26
CA ILE A 26 -21.81 4.08 -5.68
C ILE A 26 -22.30 4.54 -4.31
N ASN A 27 -23.50 4.14 -3.89
CA ASN A 27 -24.00 4.51 -2.59
C ASN A 27 -23.94 3.30 -1.64
N MET A 28 -23.45 3.51 -0.41
CA MET A 28 -23.69 2.59 0.68
C MET A 28 -25.09 2.83 1.27
N SER A 29 -25.61 1.86 2.05
CA SER A 29 -26.84 2.07 2.77
C SER A 29 -26.68 3.14 3.87
N GLN A 30 -27.75 3.82 4.24
CA GLN A 30 -27.75 4.80 5.32
C GLN A 30 -27.35 4.15 6.66
N GLU A 31 -27.77 2.90 6.88
CA GLU A 31 -27.42 2.12 8.06
C GLU A 31 -25.90 2.05 8.28
N TRP A 32 -25.13 1.79 7.22
CA TRP A 32 -23.67 1.75 7.32
C TRP A 32 -23.02 3.12 7.43
N ALA A 33 -23.61 4.14 6.80
CA ALA A 33 -23.13 5.51 6.97
C ALA A 33 -23.32 5.98 8.41
N ASP A 34 -24.47 5.70 9.01
CA ASP A 34 -24.77 6.05 10.41
C ASP A 34 -23.90 5.23 11.37
N PHE A 35 -23.71 3.92 11.11
CA PHE A 35 -22.88 3.05 11.95
C PHE A 35 -21.41 3.50 12.03
N TRP A 36 -20.86 4.04 10.94
CA TRP A 36 -19.50 4.57 10.90
C TRP A 36 -19.42 6.09 11.04
N GLU A 37 -20.52 6.74 11.38
CA GLU A 37 -20.60 8.20 11.55
C GLU A 37 -20.05 8.97 10.33
N LEU A 38 -20.38 8.50 9.12
CA LEU A 38 -19.89 9.07 7.87
C LEU A 38 -20.78 10.23 7.41
N PRO A 39 -20.19 11.28 6.81
CA PRO A 39 -20.92 12.48 6.41
C PRO A 39 -21.88 12.27 5.24
N THR A 40 -21.70 11.22 4.43
CA THR A 40 -22.47 10.92 3.25
C THR A 40 -22.51 9.42 2.95
N THR A 41 -23.44 9.00 2.11
CA THR A 41 -23.48 7.62 1.60
C THR A 41 -22.71 7.43 0.29
N GLU A 42 -22.22 8.51 -0.33
CA GLU A 42 -21.64 8.49 -1.67
C GLU A 42 -20.16 8.08 -1.67
N ILE A 43 -19.85 7.00 -2.35
CA ILE A 43 -18.49 6.52 -2.63
C ILE A 43 -18.12 7.01 -4.02
N LYS A 44 -17.11 7.88 -4.15
CA LYS A 44 -16.78 8.57 -5.39
C LYS A 44 -15.42 8.17 -5.96
N TRP A 45 -15.38 7.85 -7.25
CA TRP A 45 -14.13 7.65 -7.98
C TRP A 45 -13.28 8.93 -8.03
N GLU A 46 -13.91 10.09 -8.04
CA GLU A 46 -13.24 11.39 -8.07
C GLU A 46 -12.33 11.62 -6.86
N HIS A 47 -12.66 11.07 -5.70
CA HIS A 47 -11.81 11.18 -4.51
C HIS A 47 -10.46 10.45 -4.72
N ILE A 48 -10.46 9.31 -5.43
CA ILE A 48 -9.24 8.60 -5.79
C ILE A 48 -8.40 9.43 -6.77
N LEU A 49 -9.03 10.08 -7.74
CA LEU A 49 -8.36 10.99 -8.67
C LEU A 49 -7.76 12.19 -7.94
N ALA A 50 -8.46 12.73 -6.96
CA ALA A 50 -8.00 13.87 -6.16
C ALA A 50 -6.73 13.54 -5.36
N VAL A 51 -6.62 12.33 -4.76
CA VAL A 51 -5.38 11.90 -4.09
C VAL A 51 -4.19 11.93 -5.05
N VAL A 52 -4.36 11.40 -6.27
CA VAL A 52 -3.29 11.40 -7.28
C VAL A 52 -2.91 12.82 -7.69
N LYS A 53 -3.91 13.68 -7.94
CA LYS A 53 -3.70 15.07 -8.33
C LYS A 53 -3.01 15.88 -7.21
N PHE A 54 -3.37 15.64 -5.95
CA PHE A 54 -2.79 16.32 -4.82
C PHE A 54 -1.28 16.07 -4.69
N GLN A 55 -0.86 14.81 -4.88
CA GLN A 55 0.55 14.42 -4.73
C GLN A 55 1.37 14.44 -6.04
N GLU A 56 0.79 14.87 -7.17
CA GLU A 56 1.41 14.70 -8.51
C GLU A 56 2.76 15.40 -8.64
N ASP A 57 2.89 16.58 -8.04
CA ASP A 57 4.10 17.42 -8.10
C ASP A 57 5.02 17.24 -6.90
N SER A 58 4.67 16.36 -5.95
CA SER A 58 5.47 16.12 -4.75
C SER A 58 6.56 15.08 -5.00
N GLU A 59 7.75 15.32 -4.46
CA GLU A 59 8.84 14.34 -4.52
C GLU A 59 8.68 13.19 -3.52
N LEU A 60 7.94 13.42 -2.44
CA LEU A 60 7.61 12.42 -1.43
C LEU A 60 6.09 12.25 -1.38
N LEU A 61 5.63 11.06 -1.74
CA LEU A 61 4.21 10.80 -1.91
C LEU A 61 3.60 10.23 -0.63
N ILE A 62 2.42 10.74 -0.23
CA ILE A 62 1.64 10.18 0.87
C ILE A 62 1.07 8.79 0.54
N ALA A 63 0.73 8.54 -0.74
CA ALA A 63 0.28 7.24 -1.27
C ALA A 63 1.19 6.76 -2.42
N PRO A 64 2.41 6.24 -2.16
CA PRO A 64 3.42 5.97 -3.20
C PRO A 64 2.99 4.93 -4.25
N LYS A 65 2.07 4.03 -3.92
CA LYS A 65 1.57 2.99 -4.83
C LYS A 65 0.45 3.51 -5.75
N LEU A 66 -0.20 4.63 -5.41
CA LEU A 66 -1.29 5.23 -6.17
C LEU A 66 -0.76 6.40 -7.02
N THR A 67 -0.42 6.12 -8.27
CA THR A 67 0.17 7.10 -9.20
C THR A 67 -0.71 7.31 -10.44
N ARG A 68 -0.50 8.42 -11.16
CA ARG A 68 -1.14 8.68 -12.46
C ARG A 68 -0.97 7.51 -13.44
N LYS A 69 0.19 6.86 -13.43
CA LYS A 69 0.46 5.67 -14.26
C LYS A 69 -0.45 4.50 -13.90
N VAL A 70 -0.71 4.25 -12.62
CA VAL A 70 -1.65 3.21 -12.15
C VAL A 70 -3.06 3.52 -12.64
N LEU A 71 -3.51 4.77 -12.55
CA LEU A 71 -4.83 5.19 -13.02
C LEU A 71 -4.95 5.10 -14.54
N LYS A 72 -3.98 5.60 -15.31
CA LYS A 72 -3.94 5.45 -16.78
C LYS A 72 -3.95 3.97 -17.18
N LYS A 73 -3.11 3.15 -16.55
CA LYS A 73 -3.09 1.71 -16.78
C LYS A 73 -4.42 1.05 -16.44
N SER A 74 -5.06 1.43 -15.33
CA SER A 74 -6.36 0.86 -14.93
C SER A 74 -7.48 1.15 -15.91
N ALA A 75 -7.39 2.24 -16.66
CA ALA A 75 -8.39 2.65 -17.64
C ALA A 75 -8.28 1.87 -18.97
N CYS A 76 -7.11 1.36 -19.34
CA CYS A 76 -6.93 0.60 -20.57
C CYS A 76 -7.45 -0.85 -20.46
N HIS A 77 -7.73 -1.48 -21.61
CA HIS A 77 -8.31 -2.83 -21.66
C HIS A 77 -7.48 -3.85 -20.86
N PHE A 78 -6.16 -3.90 -21.06
CA PHE A 78 -5.28 -4.82 -20.33
C PHE A 78 -5.14 -4.45 -18.84
N GLY A 79 -5.19 -3.18 -18.52
CA GLY A 79 -5.14 -2.71 -17.14
C GLY A 79 -6.38 -3.06 -16.34
N LYS A 80 -7.55 -3.15 -16.98
CA LYS A 80 -8.78 -3.65 -16.35
C LYS A 80 -8.64 -5.08 -15.82
N MET A 81 -7.70 -5.85 -16.35
CA MET A 81 -7.38 -7.21 -15.91
C MET A 81 -6.25 -7.26 -14.85
N SER A 82 -5.63 -6.12 -14.52
CA SER A 82 -4.49 -6.06 -13.59
C SER A 82 -4.94 -6.05 -12.13
N VAL A 83 -4.60 -7.10 -11.38
CA VAL A 83 -4.81 -7.18 -9.92
C VAL A 83 -3.96 -6.14 -9.19
N SER A 84 -2.69 -5.97 -9.60
CA SER A 84 -1.80 -5.00 -8.96
C SER A 84 -2.32 -3.56 -9.02
N CYS A 85 -2.98 -3.17 -10.12
CA CYS A 85 -3.64 -1.86 -10.21
C CYS A 85 -4.83 -1.76 -9.24
N ALA A 86 -5.62 -2.81 -9.08
CA ALA A 86 -6.73 -2.84 -8.15
C ALA A 86 -6.23 -2.74 -6.70
N MET A 87 -5.19 -3.50 -6.35
CA MET A 87 -4.57 -3.46 -5.02
C MET A 87 -3.90 -2.12 -4.70
N SER A 88 -3.35 -1.42 -5.70
CA SER A 88 -2.79 -0.08 -5.49
C SER A 88 -3.86 0.95 -5.16
N ILE A 89 -5.07 0.79 -5.70
CA ILE A 89 -6.22 1.66 -5.44
C ILE A 89 -6.87 1.26 -4.11
N PHE A 90 -7.21 -0.02 -3.95
CA PHE A 90 -7.83 -0.55 -2.74
C PHE A 90 -6.74 -0.99 -1.74
N SER A 91 -6.10 -0.04 -1.13
CA SER A 91 -5.11 -0.28 -0.08
C SER A 91 -5.43 0.52 1.16
N LYS A 92 -5.06 0.01 2.33
CA LYS A 92 -5.19 0.73 3.60
C LYS A 92 -4.39 2.03 3.60
N ASP A 93 -3.28 2.07 2.85
CA ASP A 93 -2.49 3.30 2.69
C ASP A 93 -3.29 4.41 2.00
N VAL A 94 -4.08 4.09 0.96
CA VAL A 94 -4.93 5.07 0.25
C VAL A 94 -6.08 5.54 1.14
N SER A 95 -6.72 4.62 1.88
CA SER A 95 -7.74 4.98 2.87
C SER A 95 -7.20 5.97 3.90
N ALA A 96 -6.08 5.65 4.54
CA ALA A 96 -5.44 6.50 5.54
C ALA A 96 -4.96 7.85 4.96
N CYS A 97 -4.54 7.88 3.69
CA CYS A 97 -4.18 9.14 3.03
C CYS A 97 -5.40 10.04 2.81
N MET A 98 -6.56 9.47 2.46
CA MET A 98 -7.80 10.26 2.34
C MET A 98 -8.22 10.84 3.70
N GLU A 99 -8.11 10.05 4.77
CA GLU A 99 -8.37 10.51 6.13
C GLU A 99 -7.40 11.64 6.53
N PHE A 100 -6.11 11.48 6.27
CA PHE A 100 -5.11 12.52 6.49
C PHE A 100 -5.42 13.81 5.71
N MET A 101 -5.84 13.70 4.45
CA MET A 101 -6.21 14.86 3.62
C MET A 101 -7.40 15.62 4.19
N VAL A 102 -8.39 14.94 4.74
CA VAL A 102 -9.53 15.57 5.41
C VAL A 102 -9.11 16.23 6.72
N LEU A 103 -8.40 15.52 7.57
CA LEU A 103 -8.06 16.00 8.90
C LEU A 103 -7.03 17.15 8.90
N HIS A 104 -6.11 17.16 7.92
CA HIS A 104 -4.94 18.03 7.98
C HIS A 104 -4.70 18.88 6.73
N CYS A 105 -5.38 18.61 5.61
CA CYS A 105 -5.17 19.34 4.35
C CYS A 105 -6.46 19.99 3.82
N GLY A 106 -7.46 20.20 4.66
CA GLY A 106 -8.67 20.95 4.34
C GLY A 106 -9.57 20.34 3.25
N PHE A 107 -9.45 19.04 2.97
CA PHE A 107 -10.32 18.35 2.03
C PHE A 107 -11.71 18.10 2.63
N ASP A 108 -12.71 17.99 1.76
CA ASP A 108 -14.09 17.78 2.14
C ASP A 108 -14.28 16.44 2.90
N GLU A 109 -15.09 16.45 3.95
CA GLU A 109 -15.35 15.27 4.79
C GLU A 109 -15.95 14.09 4.03
N SER A 110 -16.58 14.32 2.86
CA SER A 110 -17.11 13.24 2.02
C SER A 110 -16.06 12.23 1.55
N PHE A 111 -14.77 12.60 1.57
CA PHE A 111 -13.67 11.67 1.33
C PHE A 111 -13.63 10.51 2.32
N LEU A 112 -14.07 10.71 3.57
CA LEU A 112 -14.11 9.67 4.60
C LEU A 112 -15.00 8.49 4.21
N THR A 113 -16.10 8.75 3.50
CA THR A 113 -16.99 7.69 2.98
C THR A 113 -16.27 6.80 1.97
N THR A 114 -15.53 7.41 1.05
CA THR A 114 -14.74 6.66 0.06
C THR A 114 -13.56 5.96 0.74
N ALA A 115 -12.92 6.59 1.71
CA ALA A 115 -11.83 6.01 2.50
C ALA A 115 -12.30 4.74 3.24
N MET A 116 -13.47 4.79 3.88
CA MET A 116 -14.06 3.64 4.57
C MET A 116 -14.36 2.49 3.60
N PHE A 117 -14.93 2.77 2.43
CA PHE A 117 -15.15 1.74 1.40
C PHE A 117 -13.83 1.08 0.99
N ILE A 118 -12.79 1.87 0.71
CA ILE A 118 -11.46 1.34 0.35
C ILE A 118 -10.89 0.49 1.48
N PHE A 119 -11.04 0.92 2.73
CA PHE A 119 -10.59 0.18 3.90
C PHE A 119 -11.30 -1.19 4.02
N GLN A 120 -12.62 -1.23 3.84
CA GLN A 120 -13.41 -2.46 3.89
C GLN A 120 -12.98 -3.45 2.80
N VAL A 121 -12.82 -2.98 1.57
CA VAL A 121 -12.36 -3.82 0.45
C VAL A 121 -10.93 -4.32 0.66
N ALA A 122 -10.02 -3.46 1.11
CA ALA A 122 -8.62 -3.83 1.39
C ALA A 122 -8.53 -4.86 2.53
N SER A 123 -9.33 -4.68 3.59
CA SER A 123 -9.38 -5.60 4.74
C SER A 123 -9.95 -6.96 4.36
N TRP A 124 -11.02 -6.98 3.56
CA TRP A 124 -11.59 -8.20 3.01
C TRP A 124 -10.56 -8.97 2.19
N PHE A 125 -9.89 -8.30 1.26
CA PHE A 125 -8.89 -8.94 0.40
C PHE A 125 -7.70 -9.48 1.21
N ALA A 126 -7.27 -8.77 2.25
CA ALA A 126 -6.21 -9.23 3.13
C ALA A 126 -6.55 -10.55 3.84
N ILE A 127 -7.81 -10.77 4.21
CA ILE A 127 -8.27 -12.02 4.83
C ILE A 127 -8.33 -13.13 3.79
N ILE A 128 -9.05 -12.94 2.67
CA ILE A 128 -9.30 -14.02 1.72
C ILE A 128 -8.10 -14.42 0.88
N SER A 129 -7.11 -13.52 0.70
CA SER A 129 -5.86 -13.80 -0.02
C SER A 129 -4.72 -14.31 0.88
N CYS A 130 -4.95 -14.44 2.19
CA CYS A 130 -3.92 -14.77 3.15
C CYS A 130 -3.29 -16.15 2.94
N ARG A 131 -1.97 -16.20 2.77
CA ARG A 131 -1.18 -17.44 2.64
C ARG A 131 -0.27 -17.74 3.83
N ASN A 132 -0.19 -16.84 4.77
CA ASN A 132 0.64 -17.00 5.98
C ASN A 132 -0.21 -17.17 7.23
N ASN A 133 0.44 -17.31 8.39
CA ASN A 133 -0.25 -17.55 9.65
C ASN A 133 -0.92 -16.30 10.24
N THR A 134 -0.66 -15.13 9.69
CA THR A 134 -1.09 -13.87 10.30
C THR A 134 -2.59 -13.61 10.17
N TYR A 135 -3.23 -13.82 9.02
CA TYR A 135 -4.70 -13.78 8.85
C TYR A 135 -5.30 -15.19 8.64
N ALA A 136 -4.53 -16.24 8.92
CA ALA A 136 -5.10 -17.59 8.94
C ALA A 136 -6.16 -17.71 10.02
N PHE A 137 -7.27 -18.38 9.73
CA PHE A 137 -8.26 -18.73 10.75
C PHE A 137 -7.66 -19.78 11.67
N SER A 138 -7.50 -19.47 12.94
CA SER A 138 -6.86 -20.36 13.93
C SER A 138 -7.37 -20.08 15.33
N LEU A 139 -7.62 -21.14 16.08
CA LEU A 139 -8.00 -21.07 17.50
C LEU A 139 -6.82 -20.76 18.44
N LYS A 140 -5.60 -20.61 17.92
CA LYS A 140 -4.45 -20.15 18.72
C LYS A 140 -4.60 -18.70 19.19
N ASN A 141 -5.40 -17.91 18.50
CA ASN A 141 -5.87 -16.59 18.92
C ASN A 141 -7.38 -16.52 18.71
N PRO A 142 -8.20 -16.90 19.73
CA PRO A 142 -9.65 -16.98 19.62
C PRO A 142 -10.32 -15.61 19.34
N GLU A 143 -9.88 -14.56 19.99
CA GLU A 143 -10.42 -13.20 19.83
C GLU A 143 -10.33 -12.77 18.36
N ARG A 144 -9.16 -12.89 17.80
CA ARG A 144 -8.92 -12.56 16.40
C ARG A 144 -9.69 -13.44 15.43
N HIS A 145 -9.84 -14.72 15.73
CA HIS A 145 -10.64 -15.63 14.93
C HIS A 145 -12.10 -15.18 14.88
N GLU A 146 -12.63 -14.76 16.04
CA GLU A 146 -13.99 -14.23 16.17
C GLU A 146 -14.14 -12.90 15.42
N GLU A 147 -13.19 -11.96 15.57
CA GLU A 147 -13.16 -10.71 14.81
C GLU A 147 -13.15 -10.93 13.30
N GLN A 148 -12.35 -11.89 12.81
CA GLN A 148 -12.31 -12.22 11.38
C GLN A 148 -13.64 -12.79 10.89
N CYS A 149 -14.26 -13.67 11.67
CA CYS A 149 -15.56 -14.24 11.33
C CYS A 149 -16.66 -13.16 11.31
N LYS A 150 -16.70 -12.30 12.33
CA LYS A 150 -17.62 -11.17 12.41
C LYS A 150 -17.40 -10.22 11.23
N PHE A 151 -16.14 -9.86 10.95
CA PHE A 151 -15.82 -9.00 9.82
C PHE A 151 -16.35 -9.57 8.49
N LEU A 152 -16.20 -10.88 8.22
CA LEU A 152 -16.74 -11.47 6.98
C LEU A 152 -18.26 -11.42 6.90
N ILE A 153 -18.96 -11.57 8.04
CA ILE A 153 -20.43 -11.45 8.10
C ILE A 153 -20.84 -10.00 7.80
N ASP A 154 -20.25 -9.04 8.52
CA ASP A 154 -20.54 -7.62 8.38
C ASP A 154 -20.19 -7.12 6.97
N ASN A 155 -19.04 -7.53 6.43
CA ASN A 155 -18.61 -7.20 5.08
C ASN A 155 -19.56 -7.77 4.00
N THR A 156 -20.11 -8.97 4.23
CA THR A 156 -21.14 -9.53 3.33
C THR A 156 -22.36 -8.64 3.31
N HIS A 157 -22.86 -8.24 4.48
CA HIS A 157 -24.01 -7.34 4.58
C HIS A 157 -23.72 -5.98 3.93
N PHE A 158 -22.57 -5.39 4.25
CA PHE A 158 -22.12 -4.13 3.66
C PHE A 158 -22.11 -4.17 2.13
N ILE A 159 -21.41 -5.15 1.53
CA ILE A 159 -21.28 -5.25 0.07
C ILE A 159 -22.62 -5.54 -0.59
N CYS A 160 -23.45 -6.40 -0.01
CA CYS A 160 -24.78 -6.74 -0.57
C CYS A 160 -25.78 -5.58 -0.52
N THR A 161 -25.61 -4.65 0.40
CA THR A 161 -26.45 -3.44 0.53
C THR A 161 -25.97 -2.25 -0.28
N LEU A 162 -24.82 -2.34 -0.96
CA LEU A 162 -24.37 -1.29 -1.89
C LEU A 162 -25.38 -1.07 -3.01
N GLN A 163 -25.75 0.17 -3.19
CA GLN A 163 -26.64 0.59 -4.28
C GLN A 163 -25.82 1.03 -5.49
N ILE A 164 -25.81 0.17 -6.51
CA ILE A 164 -25.11 0.41 -7.76
C ILE A 164 -26.14 0.89 -8.76
N LYS A 165 -26.27 2.21 -8.93
CA LYS A 165 -27.21 2.79 -9.92
C LYS A 165 -26.84 2.27 -11.30
N SER A 166 -27.68 1.46 -11.90
CA SER A 166 -27.81 1.35 -13.36
C SER A 166 -28.29 2.70 -13.89
N ASN A 167 -27.96 3.03 -15.14
CA ASN A 167 -28.25 4.33 -15.79
C ASN A 167 -29.57 4.96 -15.34
N ILE A 168 -29.62 6.29 -15.31
CA ILE A 168 -30.69 7.16 -14.77
C ILE A 168 -32.12 6.71 -15.14
N ASN A 169 -32.30 5.90 -16.17
CA ASN A 169 -33.58 5.47 -16.73
C ASN A 169 -33.95 3.99 -16.54
N GLU A 170 -33.12 3.21 -15.82
CA GLU A 170 -33.46 1.81 -15.57
C GLU A 170 -34.07 1.64 -14.18
N PRO A 171 -35.14 0.82 -14.04
CA PRO A 171 -35.71 0.53 -12.73
C PRO A 171 -34.66 -0.12 -11.86
N GLN A 172 -34.61 0.27 -10.59
CA GLN A 172 -33.68 -0.28 -9.60
C GLN A 172 -33.87 -1.81 -9.54
N SER A 173 -32.91 -2.56 -10.05
CA SER A 173 -32.89 -4.01 -9.92
C SER A 173 -32.55 -4.35 -8.47
N HIS A 174 -33.41 -5.10 -7.80
CA HIS A 174 -33.14 -5.67 -6.47
C HIS A 174 -32.19 -6.88 -6.52
N ALA A 175 -31.79 -7.31 -7.72
CA ALA A 175 -30.86 -8.42 -7.89
C ALA A 175 -29.42 -8.00 -7.55
N LEU A 176 -28.74 -8.84 -6.78
CA LEU A 176 -27.32 -8.66 -6.48
C LEU A 176 -26.50 -8.75 -7.76
N THR A 177 -25.56 -7.82 -7.93
CA THR A 177 -24.58 -7.87 -9.02
C THR A 177 -23.63 -9.07 -8.85
N GLU A 178 -22.95 -9.46 -9.95
CA GLU A 178 -21.96 -10.54 -9.93
C GLU A 178 -20.88 -10.32 -8.86
N VAL A 179 -20.49 -9.08 -8.63
CA VAL A 179 -19.51 -8.71 -7.59
C VAL A 179 -20.05 -8.98 -6.20
N GLN A 180 -21.26 -8.54 -5.91
CA GLN A 180 -21.92 -8.76 -4.62
C GLN A 180 -22.13 -10.24 -4.35
N GLN A 181 -22.61 -10.99 -5.34
CA GLN A 181 -22.74 -12.44 -5.25
C GLN A 181 -21.40 -13.13 -5.00
N GLY A 182 -20.34 -12.72 -5.73
CA GLY A 182 -19.00 -13.28 -5.59
C GLY A 182 -18.43 -13.08 -4.18
N VAL A 183 -18.60 -11.90 -3.58
CA VAL A 183 -18.18 -11.64 -2.20
C VAL A 183 -18.99 -12.49 -1.22
N ALA A 184 -20.32 -12.49 -1.36
CA ALA A 184 -21.21 -13.24 -0.46
C ALA A 184 -20.90 -14.75 -0.47
N ILE A 185 -20.83 -15.37 -1.64
CA ILE A 185 -20.52 -16.79 -1.81
C ILE A 185 -19.15 -17.12 -1.19
N THR A 186 -18.14 -16.29 -1.44
CA THR A 186 -16.78 -16.48 -0.90
C THR A 186 -16.76 -16.41 0.61
N ASN A 187 -17.41 -15.40 1.20
CA ASN A 187 -17.45 -15.20 2.64
C ASN A 187 -18.20 -16.35 3.35
N TYR A 188 -19.38 -16.73 2.87
CA TYR A 188 -20.13 -17.86 3.44
C TYR A 188 -19.38 -19.19 3.31
N SER A 189 -18.76 -19.44 2.17
CA SER A 189 -17.94 -20.63 1.97
C SER A 189 -16.74 -20.66 2.90
N MET A 190 -16.11 -19.52 3.15
CA MET A 190 -14.98 -19.40 4.06
C MET A 190 -15.39 -19.61 5.52
N LEU A 191 -16.48 -18.98 5.95
CA LEU A 191 -17.07 -19.17 7.29
C LEU A 191 -17.44 -20.62 7.54
N TRP A 192 -18.00 -21.29 6.53
CA TRP A 192 -18.32 -22.70 6.64
C TRP A 192 -17.07 -23.59 6.74
N LEU A 193 -16.07 -23.35 5.87
CA LEU A 193 -14.83 -24.15 5.87
C LEU A 193 -14.05 -24.02 7.18
N GLN A 194 -13.87 -22.77 7.68
CA GLN A 194 -13.16 -22.58 8.93
C GLN A 194 -13.90 -23.25 10.09
N ASN A 195 -15.24 -23.13 10.16
CA ASN A 195 -16.02 -23.79 11.19
C ASN A 195 -15.87 -25.32 11.11
N TYR A 196 -15.94 -25.89 9.90
CA TYR A 196 -15.82 -27.34 9.72
C TYR A 196 -14.43 -27.87 10.06
N PHE A 197 -13.38 -27.31 9.47
CA PHE A 197 -12.02 -27.86 9.58
C PHE A 197 -11.27 -27.43 10.83
N VAL A 198 -11.48 -26.20 11.31
CA VAL A 198 -10.72 -25.63 12.44
C VAL A 198 -11.49 -25.76 13.74
N VAL A 199 -12.78 -25.37 13.76
CA VAL A 199 -13.55 -25.30 15.02
C VAL A 199 -14.15 -26.68 15.38
N LYS A 200 -14.99 -27.24 14.48
CA LYS A 200 -15.80 -28.40 14.77
C LYS A 200 -15.00 -29.72 14.78
N HIS A 201 -14.27 -29.97 13.71
CA HIS A 201 -13.54 -31.24 13.55
C HIS A 201 -12.06 -31.17 13.91
N LYS A 202 -11.51 -29.98 14.10
CA LYS A 202 -10.10 -29.76 14.49
C LYS A 202 -9.10 -30.52 13.61
N ILE A 203 -9.42 -30.65 12.30
CA ILE A 203 -8.58 -31.33 11.31
C ILE A 203 -7.37 -30.46 10.96
N LEU A 204 -7.55 -29.14 10.99
CA LEU A 204 -6.50 -28.18 10.69
C LEU A 204 -6.28 -27.26 11.90
N ASP A 205 -5.03 -27.02 12.27
CA ASP A 205 -4.65 -26.01 13.27
C ASP A 205 -4.93 -24.59 12.79
N ASN A 206 -4.86 -24.39 11.46
CA ASN A 206 -5.15 -23.13 10.81
C ASN A 206 -5.61 -23.34 9.37
N LEU A 207 -6.51 -22.48 8.91
CA LEU A 207 -6.97 -22.41 7.53
C LEU A 207 -6.45 -21.10 6.90
N LYS A 208 -5.72 -21.21 5.80
CA LYS A 208 -5.18 -20.10 5.02
C LYS A 208 -5.99 -19.91 3.75
N PRO A 209 -6.85 -18.90 3.67
CA PRO A 209 -7.77 -18.70 2.55
C PRO A 209 -7.08 -18.58 1.18
N GLY A 210 -5.96 -17.89 1.11
CA GLY A 210 -5.25 -17.63 -0.16
C GLY A 210 -4.80 -18.87 -0.93
N TYR A 211 -4.74 -20.03 -0.30
CA TYR A 211 -4.52 -21.30 -1.01
C TYR A 211 -5.76 -21.83 -1.75
N LYS A 212 -6.90 -21.17 -1.60
CA LYS A 212 -8.15 -21.49 -2.32
C LYS A 212 -8.36 -20.57 -3.54
N SER A 213 -7.39 -19.69 -3.84
CA SER A 213 -7.43 -18.80 -5.01
C SER A 213 -7.14 -19.54 -6.32
N GLY A 214 -7.55 -18.96 -7.44
CA GLY A 214 -7.18 -19.39 -8.79
C GLY A 214 -5.73 -19.10 -9.21
N ASP A 215 -4.96 -18.42 -8.36
CA ASP A 215 -3.60 -17.96 -8.69
C ASP A 215 -2.65 -19.06 -9.19
N PRO A 216 -2.64 -20.31 -8.64
CA PRO A 216 -1.79 -21.35 -9.18
C PRO A 216 -2.12 -21.69 -10.64
N VAL A 217 -3.42 -21.68 -10.98
CA VAL A 217 -3.89 -21.95 -12.35
C VAL A 217 -3.57 -20.76 -13.27
N GLU A 218 -3.82 -19.53 -12.81
CA GLU A 218 -3.44 -18.31 -13.55
C GLU A 218 -1.93 -18.24 -13.78
N SER A 219 -1.12 -18.59 -12.78
CA SER A 219 0.34 -18.68 -12.90
C SER A 219 0.75 -19.70 -13.94
N LEU A 220 0.18 -20.90 -13.94
CA LEU A 220 0.45 -21.94 -14.93
C LEU A 220 0.11 -21.45 -16.34
N HIS A 221 -1.06 -20.85 -16.52
CA HIS A 221 -1.44 -20.27 -17.82
C HIS A 221 -0.53 -19.11 -18.25
N GLY A 222 -0.12 -18.26 -17.30
CA GLY A 222 0.83 -17.17 -17.57
C GLY A 222 2.18 -17.67 -18.04
N GLN A 223 2.70 -18.73 -17.43
CA GLN A 223 3.95 -19.39 -17.81
C GLN A 223 3.81 -20.06 -19.20
N ALA A 224 2.70 -20.74 -19.46
CA ALA A 224 2.42 -21.35 -20.75
C ALA A 224 2.39 -20.29 -21.87
N ARG A 225 1.71 -19.16 -21.66
CA ARG A 225 1.68 -18.04 -22.62
C ARG A 225 3.03 -17.35 -22.79
N GLY A 226 3.89 -17.37 -21.76
CA GLY A 226 5.28 -16.90 -21.86
C GLY A 226 6.13 -17.73 -22.79
N MET A 227 5.84 -19.04 -22.92
CA MET A 227 6.50 -19.93 -23.89
C MET A 227 5.91 -19.79 -25.29
N ASN A 228 4.59 -19.79 -25.41
CA ASN A 228 3.88 -19.51 -26.68
C ASN A 228 2.54 -18.82 -26.38
N LYS A 229 2.30 -17.67 -27.00
CA LYS A 229 1.08 -16.88 -26.78
C LYS A 229 -0.20 -17.58 -27.30
N ASN A 230 -0.07 -18.33 -28.38
CA ASN A 230 -1.18 -19.00 -29.06
C ASN A 230 -0.77 -20.45 -29.39
N PRO A 231 -0.66 -21.32 -28.39
CA PRO A 231 -0.18 -22.69 -28.61
C PRO A 231 -1.24 -23.54 -29.30
N THR A 232 -0.77 -24.42 -30.22
CA THR A 232 -1.58 -25.53 -30.75
C THR A 232 -1.78 -26.60 -29.67
N SER A 233 -2.73 -27.51 -29.84
CA SER A 233 -2.99 -28.59 -28.88
C SER A 233 -1.75 -29.42 -28.56
N LEU A 234 -0.92 -29.70 -29.56
CA LEU A 234 0.35 -30.45 -29.40
C LEU A 234 1.39 -29.65 -28.62
N GLU A 235 1.45 -28.33 -28.85
CA GLU A 235 2.35 -27.43 -28.09
C GLU A 235 1.93 -27.28 -26.67
N VAL A 236 0.62 -27.25 -26.35
CA VAL A 236 0.12 -27.25 -24.99
C VAL A 236 0.63 -28.46 -24.21
N GLU A 237 0.60 -29.64 -24.80
CA GLU A 237 1.13 -30.85 -24.15
C GLU A 237 2.63 -30.74 -23.87
N ARG A 238 3.42 -30.24 -24.84
CA ARG A 238 4.86 -30.03 -24.68
C ARG A 238 5.15 -28.97 -23.62
N ILE A 239 4.43 -27.86 -23.64
CA ILE A 239 4.53 -26.78 -22.65
C ILE A 239 4.23 -27.32 -21.25
N ASN A 240 3.16 -28.07 -21.06
CA ASN A 240 2.81 -28.66 -19.77
C ASN A 240 3.87 -29.62 -19.24
N LYS A 241 4.47 -30.45 -20.11
CA LYS A 241 5.62 -31.30 -19.76
C LYS A 241 6.83 -30.47 -19.33
N ALA A 242 7.18 -29.42 -20.09
CA ALA A 242 8.27 -28.52 -19.76
C ALA A 242 8.04 -27.78 -18.44
N LEU A 243 6.82 -27.28 -18.19
CA LEU A 243 6.45 -26.61 -16.96
C LEU A 243 6.52 -27.55 -15.74
N ALA A 244 6.05 -28.79 -15.88
CA ALA A 244 6.14 -29.81 -14.82
C ALA A 244 7.61 -30.06 -14.43
N VAL A 245 8.52 -30.15 -15.40
CA VAL A 245 9.96 -30.27 -15.15
C VAL A 245 10.52 -29.01 -14.48
N CYS A 246 10.16 -27.82 -14.96
CA CYS A 246 10.61 -26.57 -14.37
C CYS A 246 10.14 -26.37 -12.93
N GLN A 247 8.92 -26.82 -12.57
CA GLN A 247 8.41 -26.74 -11.19
C GLN A 247 9.22 -27.61 -10.22
N VAL A 248 9.81 -28.70 -10.71
CA VAL A 248 10.69 -29.56 -9.89
C VAL A 248 12.07 -28.94 -9.69
N PHE A 249 12.60 -28.23 -10.68
CA PHE A 249 14.00 -27.77 -10.71
C PHE A 249 14.20 -26.29 -10.35
N GLY A 250 13.17 -25.47 -10.22
CA GLY A 250 13.38 -24.08 -9.82
C GLY A 250 12.19 -23.13 -9.97
N LYS A 251 12.32 -21.98 -9.33
CA LYS A 251 11.37 -20.86 -9.44
C LYS A 251 11.42 -20.26 -10.84
N ILE A 252 10.29 -20.27 -11.54
CA ILE A 252 10.16 -19.65 -12.87
C ILE A 252 9.90 -18.15 -12.68
N ARG A 253 10.80 -17.32 -13.22
CA ARG A 253 10.62 -15.87 -13.27
C ARG A 253 9.60 -15.50 -14.35
N GLY A 254 8.66 -14.61 -14.06
CA GLY A 254 7.74 -14.05 -15.06
C GLY A 254 6.27 -14.41 -14.87
N SER A 255 5.85 -14.92 -13.72
CA SER A 255 4.45 -15.04 -13.34
C SER A 255 3.84 -13.63 -13.15
N ASN A 256 2.62 -13.39 -13.70
CA ASN A 256 1.84 -12.19 -13.44
C ASN A 256 1.17 -12.21 -12.05
N VAL A 257 1.32 -13.30 -11.31
CA VAL A 257 0.94 -13.40 -9.91
C VAL A 257 2.04 -12.71 -9.13
N ILE A 258 1.69 -11.65 -8.41
CA ILE A 258 2.55 -11.09 -7.38
C ILE A 258 2.74 -12.22 -6.39
N GLU A 259 3.97 -12.81 -6.33
CA GLU A 259 4.37 -13.57 -5.15
C GLU A 259 4.15 -12.61 -4.01
N ASP A 260 3.14 -12.92 -3.23
CA ASP A 260 2.75 -12.12 -2.09
C ASP A 260 3.94 -12.11 -1.12
N ASP A 261 4.76 -11.07 -1.19
CA ASP A 261 5.58 -10.65 -0.05
C ASP A 261 4.62 -10.09 1.02
N SER A 262 3.61 -10.91 1.34
CA SER A 262 2.56 -10.68 2.32
C SER A 262 3.08 -10.51 3.75
N THR A 263 4.37 -10.50 3.93
CA THR A 263 5.03 -9.96 5.11
C THR A 263 4.68 -8.49 5.34
N GLU A 264 4.21 -7.74 4.34
CA GLU A 264 3.81 -6.34 4.50
C GLU A 264 2.32 -6.15 4.88
N ILE A 265 1.46 -7.12 4.57
CA ILE A 265 0.01 -7.02 4.88
C ILE A 265 -0.28 -7.47 6.32
N LEU A 266 0.67 -8.07 7.00
CA LEU A 266 0.45 -8.90 8.17
C LEU A 266 1.18 -8.42 9.41
N CYS A 267 0.56 -7.54 10.14
CA CYS A 267 1.18 -6.80 11.22
C CYS A 267 0.81 -7.15 12.65
N ASN A 268 0.42 -8.35 12.98
CA ASN A 268 0.26 -8.67 14.41
C ASN A 268 1.56 -9.12 15.11
N PHE A 269 2.56 -9.55 14.37
CA PHE A 269 3.89 -9.78 14.99
C PHE A 269 4.65 -8.48 15.28
N LYS A 270 4.31 -7.38 14.60
CA LYS A 270 4.90 -6.05 14.88
C LYS A 270 4.26 -5.39 16.11
N ASN A 271 2.99 -5.67 16.40
CA ASN A 271 2.30 -5.13 17.57
C ASN A 271 2.93 -5.62 18.88
N ILE A 272 3.22 -6.94 18.99
CA ILE A 272 3.90 -7.49 20.17
C ILE A 272 5.28 -6.84 20.35
N LYS A 273 5.97 -6.55 19.26
CA LYS A 273 7.31 -5.94 19.31
C LYS A 273 7.32 -4.43 19.45
N GLN A 274 6.25 -3.77 19.08
CA GLN A 274 6.05 -2.36 19.42
C GLN A 274 5.76 -2.22 20.91
N LEU A 275 4.94 -3.10 21.48
CA LEU A 275 4.72 -3.18 22.93
C LEU A 275 6.02 -3.49 23.70
N GLU A 276 6.90 -4.37 23.16
CA GLU A 276 8.24 -4.59 23.73
C GLU A 276 9.13 -3.34 23.65
N LEU A 277 9.04 -2.57 22.57
CA LEU A 277 9.72 -1.29 22.39
C LEU A 277 9.22 -0.24 23.40
N ASP A 278 7.94 -0.24 23.68
CA ASP A 278 7.30 0.72 24.56
C ASP A 278 7.59 0.40 26.02
N ASN A 279 7.57 -0.88 26.40
CA ASN A 279 7.98 -1.34 27.72
C ASN A 279 9.46 -1.02 28.03
N LEU A 280 10.36 -1.16 27.04
CA LEU A 280 11.78 -0.81 27.17
C LEU A 280 11.99 0.71 27.40
N ARG A 281 11.05 1.56 26.97
CA ARG A 281 11.11 3.00 27.17
C ARG A 281 10.63 3.41 28.57
N GLU A 282 9.60 2.77 29.08
CA GLU A 282 9.13 3.00 30.45
C GLU A 282 10.21 2.69 31.48
N GLU A 283 11.04 1.64 31.24
CA GLU A 283 12.18 1.30 32.10
C GLU A 283 13.36 2.28 31.97
N GLN A 284 13.47 3.05 30.88
CA GLN A 284 14.58 3.99 30.63
C GLN A 284 14.30 5.44 30.97
N ALA A 285 13.05 5.78 31.28
CA ALA A 285 12.66 7.15 31.65
C ALA A 285 13.31 7.66 32.96
N GLU A 286 14.04 6.79 33.67
CA GLU A 286 14.76 7.16 34.91
C GLU A 286 16.21 7.63 34.68
N VAL A 287 16.70 7.73 33.45
CA VAL A 287 18.04 8.22 33.13
C VAL A 287 17.93 9.52 32.33
N GLU A 288 17.58 10.59 33.00
CA GLU A 288 17.74 11.94 32.47
C GLU A 288 19.24 12.33 32.49
N GLU A 289 19.94 12.12 31.37
CA GLU A 289 21.07 12.97 31.02
C GLU A 289 20.52 14.15 30.21
N ASP A 290 20.66 15.34 30.77
CA ASP A 290 20.38 16.63 30.15
C ASP A 290 21.08 16.76 28.78
N ILE A 291 20.40 16.30 27.74
CA ILE A 291 20.78 16.64 26.36
C ILE A 291 20.16 18.01 26.09
N THR A 292 20.95 19.05 26.25
CA THR A 292 20.60 20.41 25.88
C THR A 292 20.30 20.49 24.39
N PHE A 293 19.03 20.39 24.03
CA PHE A 293 18.58 20.59 22.66
C PHE A 293 18.65 22.07 22.32
N PHE A 294 19.55 22.43 21.42
CA PHE A 294 19.48 23.72 20.75
C PHE A 294 18.18 23.76 19.95
N LYS A 295 17.27 24.67 20.33
CA LYS A 295 16.16 25.09 19.47
C LYS A 295 16.72 25.72 18.21
N THR A 296 16.95 24.92 17.19
CA THR A 296 17.25 25.39 15.84
C THR A 296 16.00 25.16 15.01
N GLU A 297 15.54 26.23 14.38
CA GLU A 297 14.40 26.23 13.46
C GLU A 297 14.55 25.09 12.44
N LEU A 298 13.43 24.39 12.11
CA LEU A 298 13.42 23.39 11.07
C LEU A 298 13.89 24.02 9.76
N PRO A 299 14.77 23.35 8.99
CA PRO A 299 15.22 23.91 7.71
C PRO A 299 14.01 24.13 6.78
N GLU A 300 14.02 25.19 5.98
CA GLU A 300 13.00 25.59 5.00
C GLU A 300 12.89 24.59 3.79
N LEU A 301 12.98 23.30 4.04
CA LEU A 301 12.88 22.30 2.98
C LEU A 301 11.46 22.15 2.45
N PHE A 302 10.47 22.30 3.33
CA PHE A 302 9.04 22.22 3.02
C PHE A 302 8.36 23.48 3.56
N ASP A 303 7.48 24.05 2.75
CA ASP A 303 6.59 25.10 3.19
C ASP A 303 5.43 24.47 3.97
N LEU A 304 5.57 24.44 5.30
CA LEU A 304 4.59 23.83 6.20
C LEU A 304 3.27 24.60 6.28
N ASP A 305 3.23 25.83 5.79
CA ASP A 305 2.00 26.63 5.71
C ASP A 305 1.12 26.21 4.51
N THR A 306 1.68 25.40 3.61
CA THR A 306 0.92 24.82 2.49
C THR A 306 0.56 23.36 2.76
N ASP A 307 -0.65 22.95 2.37
CA ASP A 307 -1.12 21.54 2.49
C ASP A 307 -0.14 20.55 1.84
N LYS A 308 0.44 20.91 0.68
CA LYS A 308 1.41 20.08 -0.03
C LYS A 308 2.73 19.96 0.73
N GLY A 309 3.29 21.05 1.21
CA GLY A 309 4.53 21.03 1.98
C GLY A 309 4.36 20.28 3.28
N PHE A 310 3.25 20.50 3.98
CA PHE A 310 2.88 19.74 5.17
C PHE A 310 2.74 18.23 4.89
N ALA A 311 2.04 17.85 3.83
CA ALA A 311 1.89 16.45 3.44
C ALA A 311 3.23 15.79 3.06
N GLU A 312 4.11 16.52 2.36
CA GLU A 312 5.42 16.02 1.96
C GLU A 312 6.36 15.84 3.17
N ALA A 313 6.30 16.74 4.15
CA ALA A 313 7.00 16.62 5.42
C ALA A 313 6.56 15.38 6.22
N ASN A 314 5.25 15.16 6.30
CA ASN A 314 4.68 13.97 6.91
C ASN A 314 5.04 12.67 6.16
N ALA A 315 5.10 12.72 4.83
CA ALA A 315 5.57 11.59 4.02
C ALA A 315 7.04 11.25 4.30
N LEU A 316 7.90 12.27 4.48
CA LEU A 316 9.30 12.09 4.87
C LEU A 316 9.43 11.43 6.24
N SER A 317 8.74 11.93 7.25
CA SER A 317 8.74 11.35 8.60
C SER A 317 8.26 9.90 8.59
N HIS A 318 7.16 9.62 7.91
CA HIS A 318 6.65 8.25 7.77
C HIS A 318 7.66 7.31 7.09
N PHE A 319 8.31 7.76 6.03
CA PHE A 319 9.34 7.00 5.33
C PHE A 319 10.60 6.79 6.19
N ALA A 320 11.02 7.79 6.94
CA ALA A 320 12.11 7.69 7.90
C ALA A 320 11.81 6.64 8.98
N GLY A 321 10.60 6.67 9.56
CA GLY A 321 10.12 5.66 10.50
C GLY A 321 10.17 4.23 9.95
N TYR A 322 9.81 4.03 8.68
CA TYR A 322 9.98 2.74 8.00
C TYR A 322 11.46 2.31 7.90
N CYS A 323 12.36 3.24 7.58
CA CYS A 323 13.79 2.97 7.50
C CYS A 323 14.37 2.60 8.87
N LEU A 324 13.98 3.32 9.92
CA LEU A 324 14.36 3.07 11.30
C LEU A 324 13.92 1.67 11.74
N ASN A 325 12.64 1.35 11.66
CA ASN A 325 12.11 0.07 12.11
C ASN A 325 12.86 -1.13 11.49
N GLY A 326 13.11 -1.07 10.18
CA GLY A 326 13.79 -2.16 9.48
C GLY A 326 15.28 -2.32 9.81
N THR A 327 15.90 -1.31 10.44
CA THR A 327 17.37 -1.27 10.67
C THR A 327 17.74 -1.44 12.14
N ILE A 328 17.01 -0.77 13.04
CA ILE A 328 17.25 -0.83 14.49
C ILE A 328 16.99 -2.24 15.02
N ARG A 329 16.04 -2.95 14.39
CA ARG A 329 15.68 -4.31 14.73
C ARG A 329 16.80 -5.29 14.37
N ASN A 330 17.43 -5.86 15.38
CA ASN A 330 18.49 -6.86 15.17
C ASN A 330 17.87 -8.25 14.90
N LYS A 331 17.72 -8.61 13.61
CA LYS A 331 17.17 -9.92 13.21
C LYS A 331 18.02 -11.12 13.66
N ARG A 332 19.32 -10.93 13.97
CA ARG A 332 20.25 -12.00 14.32
C ARG A 332 20.32 -12.31 15.82
N LYS A 333 19.91 -11.39 16.68
CA LYS A 333 19.91 -11.55 18.13
C LYS A 333 18.49 -11.54 18.67
N ASN A 334 17.73 -12.61 18.46
CA ASN A 334 16.38 -12.82 18.99
C ASN A 334 15.42 -11.61 18.91
N GLY A 335 15.66 -10.69 17.96
CA GLY A 335 14.82 -9.51 17.75
C GLY A 335 15.06 -8.36 18.72
N SER A 336 16.17 -8.36 19.50
CA SER A 336 16.53 -7.23 20.36
C SER A 336 16.78 -5.96 19.55
N TYR A 337 16.35 -4.85 20.08
CA TYR A 337 16.51 -3.52 19.50
C TYR A 337 17.76 -2.83 20.08
N CYS A 338 18.28 -1.83 19.36
CA CYS A 338 19.35 -0.98 19.88
C CYS A 338 18.74 0.17 20.69
N GLU A 339 18.80 0.09 21.99
CA GLU A 339 18.26 1.09 22.93
C GLU A 339 18.76 2.51 22.62
N LYS A 340 20.06 2.67 22.44
CA LYS A 340 20.63 3.98 22.08
C LYS A 340 20.07 4.59 20.79
N CYS A 341 19.74 3.78 19.78
CA CYS A 341 19.12 4.29 18.57
C CYS A 341 17.63 4.59 18.75
N ILE A 342 16.94 3.85 19.63
CA ILE A 342 15.54 4.04 19.95
C ILE A 342 15.36 5.35 20.69
N SER A 343 16.10 5.56 21.79
CA SER A 343 15.98 6.77 22.62
C SER A 343 16.23 8.06 21.84
N ILE A 344 17.04 8.00 20.77
CA ILE A 344 17.36 9.18 19.94
C ILE A 344 16.36 9.40 18.81
N PHE A 345 15.99 8.32 18.08
CA PHE A 345 15.27 8.47 16.81
C PHE A 345 13.78 8.16 16.87
N VAL A 346 13.31 7.50 17.91
CA VAL A 346 11.90 7.07 17.99
C VAL A 346 11.16 7.93 18.99
N ALA A 347 10.01 8.49 18.60
CA ALA A 347 9.20 9.31 19.48
C ALA A 347 8.66 8.49 20.66
N PRO A 348 8.61 9.01 21.90
CA PRO A 348 7.92 8.39 23.04
C PRO A 348 6.42 8.22 22.72
N GLN A 349 5.76 7.23 23.33
CA GLN A 349 4.32 6.99 23.08
C GLN A 349 3.39 8.01 23.77
N ASP A 350 3.79 8.47 24.96
CA ASP A 350 2.91 9.25 25.85
C ASP A 350 3.04 10.77 25.71
N GLU A 351 3.94 11.23 24.88
CA GLU A 351 4.03 12.65 24.61
C GLU A 351 2.91 13.04 23.63
N ASN A 352 1.88 13.72 24.14
CA ASN A 352 1.06 14.69 23.41
C ASN A 352 1.97 15.83 22.87
N ILE A 353 3.12 15.46 22.33
CA ILE A 353 3.95 16.39 21.59
C ILE A 353 3.19 16.58 20.30
N ASN A 354 2.70 17.78 20.09
CA ASN A 354 2.24 18.30 18.81
C ASN A 354 3.39 18.21 17.78
N GLN A 355 3.81 17.00 17.45
CA GLN A 355 4.74 16.73 16.37
C GLN A 355 3.94 16.73 15.08
N VAL A 356 3.73 17.93 14.57
CA VAL A 356 3.04 18.29 13.33
C VAL A 356 3.39 17.38 12.13
N VAL A 357 4.47 16.61 12.19
CA VAL A 357 4.97 15.81 11.07
C VAL A 357 4.80 14.28 11.23
N ASN A 358 4.07 13.80 12.24
CA ASN A 358 3.78 12.37 12.40
C ASN A 358 2.31 11.99 12.15
N GLU A 359 1.47 12.96 11.76
CA GLU A 359 0.03 12.78 11.57
C GLU A 359 -0.32 11.73 10.49
N LEU A 360 0.41 11.72 9.39
CA LEU A 360 0.26 10.67 8.36
C LEU A 360 0.57 9.28 8.93
N THR A 361 1.55 9.18 9.82
CA THR A 361 1.91 7.92 10.47
C THR A 361 0.79 7.46 11.41
N ASP A 362 0.13 8.40 12.07
CA ASP A 362 -1.03 8.13 12.93
C ASP A 362 -2.22 7.63 12.12
N CYS A 363 -2.64 8.33 11.09
CA CYS A 363 -3.70 7.89 10.20
C CYS A 363 -3.42 6.48 9.64
N LYS A 364 -2.19 6.20 9.20
CA LYS A 364 -1.80 4.87 8.71
C LYS A 364 -1.76 3.80 9.80
N SER A 365 -1.62 4.17 11.06
CA SER A 365 -1.63 3.26 12.22
C SER A 365 -3.05 2.94 12.69
N MET A 366 -3.99 3.88 12.58
CA MET A 366 -5.37 3.73 13.06
C MET A 366 -6.16 2.63 12.34
N GLY A 367 -5.79 2.25 11.12
CA GLY A 367 -6.38 1.13 10.39
C GLY A 367 -6.21 -0.26 11.04
N GLY A 368 -5.91 -0.31 12.31
CA GLY A 368 -6.12 -1.43 13.25
C GLY A 368 -5.14 -2.59 13.20
N SER A 369 -4.13 -2.61 12.35
CA SER A 369 -3.21 -3.76 12.28
C SER A 369 -1.73 -3.41 12.19
N ARG A 370 -1.37 -2.13 12.12
CA ARG A 370 0.03 -1.72 11.96
C ARG A 370 0.33 -0.51 12.83
N HIS A 371 1.17 -0.70 13.83
CA HIS A 371 1.83 0.43 14.46
C HIS A 371 3.09 0.75 13.66
N TYR A 372 3.12 1.91 13.03
CA TYR A 372 4.31 2.42 12.38
C TYR A 372 5.17 3.16 13.41
N THR A 373 6.48 3.16 13.18
CA THR A 373 7.42 3.86 14.07
C THR A 373 7.31 5.36 13.84
N LYS A 374 6.89 6.10 14.85
CA LYS A 374 6.96 7.56 14.87
C LYS A 374 8.41 7.99 15.05
N VAL A 375 8.80 9.03 14.35
CA VAL A 375 10.15 9.60 14.43
C VAL A 375 10.17 10.69 15.47
N SER A 376 11.20 10.72 16.33
CA SER A 376 11.40 11.80 17.32
C SER A 376 11.62 13.15 16.63
N GLU A 377 11.48 14.23 17.37
CA GLU A 377 11.76 15.59 16.85
C GLU A 377 13.20 15.70 16.32
N PHE A 378 14.17 15.21 17.09
CA PHE A 378 15.56 15.12 16.65
C PHE A 378 15.74 14.26 15.40
N GLY A 379 15.06 13.11 15.37
CA GLY A 379 15.08 12.23 14.20
C GLY A 379 14.54 12.92 12.95
N ASN A 380 13.41 13.62 13.06
CA ASN A 380 12.85 14.41 11.98
C ASN A 380 13.82 15.46 11.47
N LYS A 381 14.45 16.22 12.35
CA LYS A 381 15.48 17.21 11.99
C LYS A 381 16.62 16.58 11.21
N VAL A 382 17.15 15.46 11.70
CA VAL A 382 18.22 14.71 11.01
C VAL A 382 17.79 14.26 9.62
N PHE A 383 16.59 13.70 9.47
CA PHE A 383 16.10 13.23 8.16
C PHE A 383 15.75 14.39 7.21
N TYR A 384 15.33 15.53 7.72
CA TYR A 384 15.16 16.75 6.92
C TYR A 384 16.50 17.22 6.33
N ASP A 385 17.56 17.27 7.13
CA ASP A 385 18.89 17.64 6.63
C ASP A 385 19.41 16.59 5.62
N VAL A 386 19.19 15.31 5.85
CA VAL A 386 19.53 14.24 4.90
C VAL A 386 18.80 14.44 3.57
N GLU A 387 17.50 14.70 3.59
CA GLU A 387 16.70 14.92 2.40
C GLU A 387 17.09 16.19 1.67
N ARG A 388 17.39 17.27 2.38
CA ARG A 388 17.91 18.52 1.82
C ARG A 388 19.24 18.28 1.09
N LEU A 389 20.21 17.67 1.76
CA LEU A 389 21.51 17.34 1.15
C LEU A 389 21.35 16.40 -0.05
N PHE A 390 20.39 15.47 0.00
CA PHE A 390 20.06 14.62 -1.14
C PHE A 390 19.57 15.44 -2.33
N ARG A 391 18.60 16.34 -2.13
CA ARG A 391 18.01 17.15 -3.21
C ARG A 391 19.01 18.11 -3.82
N GLU A 392 19.83 18.76 -3.00
CA GLU A 392 20.85 19.73 -3.45
C GLU A 392 21.96 19.07 -4.27
N ASN A 393 22.31 17.83 -3.96
CA ASN A 393 23.52 17.22 -4.53
C ASN A 393 23.26 16.10 -5.54
N ARG A 394 22.06 15.52 -5.60
CA ARG A 394 21.74 14.35 -6.45
C ARG A 394 22.11 14.55 -7.93
N ASP A 395 21.84 15.72 -8.49
CA ASP A 395 22.06 15.99 -9.91
C ASP A 395 23.55 16.05 -10.25
N SER A 396 24.39 16.55 -9.36
CA SER A 396 25.86 16.58 -9.51
C SER A 396 26.48 15.18 -9.46
N TYR A 397 25.85 14.24 -8.74
CA TYR A 397 26.31 12.85 -8.65
C TYR A 397 25.74 11.93 -9.71
N PHE A 398 24.68 12.33 -10.44
CA PHE A 398 23.94 11.48 -11.38
C PHE A 398 24.80 10.85 -12.46
N GLN A 399 25.80 11.55 -12.98
CA GLN A 399 26.69 11.05 -14.02
C GLN A 399 27.79 10.11 -13.50
N ASN A 400 27.91 9.93 -12.20
CA ASN A 400 28.96 9.16 -11.58
C ASN A 400 28.62 7.66 -11.49
N LYS A 401 29.56 6.80 -11.88
CA LYS A 401 29.48 5.37 -11.54
C LYS A 401 29.42 5.21 -10.02
N LYS A 402 28.48 4.38 -9.53
CA LYS A 402 28.21 4.16 -8.08
C LYS A 402 27.78 5.44 -7.36
N MET A 403 26.88 6.20 -7.99
CA MET A 403 26.27 7.42 -7.46
C MET A 403 25.80 7.24 -6.01
N ASP A 404 25.06 6.17 -5.73
CA ASP A 404 24.49 5.84 -4.42
C ASP A 404 25.54 5.83 -3.30
N LYS A 405 26.69 5.19 -3.53
CA LYS A 405 27.77 5.09 -2.54
C LYS A 405 28.53 6.38 -2.32
N LYS A 406 28.79 7.13 -3.40
CA LYS A 406 29.49 8.41 -3.31
C LYS A 406 28.65 9.46 -2.60
N LEU A 407 27.37 9.56 -2.97
CA LEU A 407 26.41 10.47 -2.35
C LEU A 407 26.19 10.09 -0.88
N GLN A 408 26.10 8.79 -0.57
CA GLN A 408 26.01 8.30 0.80
C GLN A 408 27.21 8.70 1.65
N SER A 409 28.44 8.55 1.11
CA SER A 409 29.65 8.96 1.85
C SER A 409 29.66 10.45 2.13
N PHE A 410 29.37 11.27 1.13
CA PHE A 410 29.28 12.72 1.27
C PHE A 410 28.26 13.13 2.34
N ILE A 411 27.01 12.62 2.24
CA ILE A 411 25.97 12.95 3.22
C ILE A 411 26.34 12.46 4.61
N LEU A 412 26.96 11.29 4.74
CA LEU A 412 27.40 10.77 6.04
C LEU A 412 28.45 11.66 6.70
N ASP A 413 29.41 12.14 5.91
CA ASP A 413 30.48 13.03 6.40
C ASP A 413 29.92 14.38 6.85
N GLU A 414 29.00 14.97 6.06
CA GLU A 414 28.29 16.19 6.41
C GLU A 414 27.44 16.04 7.69
N MET A 415 26.71 14.93 7.80
CA MET A 415 25.87 14.67 8.97
C MET A 415 26.69 14.42 10.23
N ASN A 416 27.82 13.72 10.15
CA ASN A 416 28.74 13.52 11.28
C ASN A 416 29.41 14.82 11.74
N SER A 417 29.56 15.83 10.85
CA SER A 417 30.08 17.14 11.23
C SER A 417 29.08 17.99 12.02
N ARG A 418 27.77 17.71 11.86
CA ARG A 418 26.66 18.49 12.45
C ARG A 418 26.05 17.86 13.69
N TYR A 419 26.07 16.53 13.77
CA TYR A 419 25.33 15.77 14.78
C TYR A 419 26.17 14.66 15.42
N GLU A 420 25.98 14.44 16.70
CA GLU A 420 26.42 13.20 17.37
C GLU A 420 25.47 12.06 17.03
N LEU A 421 25.83 11.26 16.04
CA LEU A 421 24.95 10.26 15.47
C LEU A 421 25.14 8.88 16.12
N PRO A 422 24.05 8.13 16.38
CA PRO A 422 24.14 6.84 17.04
C PRO A 422 24.69 5.72 16.12
N CYS A 423 25.08 4.62 16.73
CA CYS A 423 25.86 3.54 16.12
C CYS A 423 25.28 2.90 14.84
N HIS A 424 23.96 2.96 14.61
CA HIS A 424 23.33 2.38 13.42
C HIS A 424 23.00 3.43 12.33
N PHE A 425 23.33 4.70 12.53
CA PHE A 425 22.95 5.76 11.60
C PHE A 425 23.43 5.50 10.17
N LYS A 426 24.69 5.10 9.99
CA LYS A 426 25.24 4.76 8.66
C LYS A 426 24.37 3.72 7.92
N ARG A 427 23.85 2.73 8.63
CA ARG A 427 23.00 1.68 8.05
C ARG A 427 21.59 2.18 7.75
N ILE A 428 21.06 3.05 8.61
CA ILE A 428 19.76 3.71 8.40
C ILE A 428 19.84 4.61 7.17
N LEU A 429 20.88 5.45 7.10
CA LEU A 429 21.15 6.33 5.97
C LEU A 429 21.31 5.57 4.65
N SER A 430 22.04 4.44 4.66
CA SER A 430 22.17 3.58 3.48
C SER A 430 20.83 3.08 2.97
N LYS A 431 19.94 2.64 3.86
CA LYS A 431 18.61 2.18 3.50
C LYS A 431 17.73 3.31 2.98
N PHE A 432 17.80 4.47 3.63
CA PHE A 432 17.08 5.67 3.26
C PHE A 432 17.48 6.13 1.85
N LEU A 433 18.76 6.35 1.62
CA LEU A 433 19.28 6.85 0.34
C LEU A 433 19.09 5.85 -0.79
N PHE A 434 19.24 4.55 -0.55
CA PHE A 434 18.94 3.52 -1.55
C PHE A 434 17.50 3.63 -2.05
N ALA A 435 16.54 3.76 -1.14
CA ALA A 435 15.14 3.90 -1.52
C ALA A 435 14.86 5.24 -2.20
N ARG A 436 15.46 6.37 -1.73
CA ARG A 436 15.30 7.70 -2.33
C ARG A 436 15.88 7.79 -3.74
N VAL A 437 17.07 7.26 -3.96
CA VAL A 437 17.72 7.24 -5.28
C VAL A 437 16.85 6.41 -6.26
N ASN A 438 16.40 5.25 -5.84
CA ASN A 438 15.54 4.41 -6.69
C ASN A 438 14.21 5.11 -7.02
N PHE A 439 13.57 5.73 -6.02
CA PHE A 439 12.32 6.45 -6.24
C PHE A 439 12.50 7.63 -7.20
N TRP A 440 13.52 8.44 -6.96
CA TRP A 440 13.87 9.57 -7.83
C TRP A 440 14.19 9.12 -9.28
N ALA A 441 14.99 8.07 -9.45
CA ALA A 441 15.33 7.55 -10.77
C ALA A 441 14.10 7.03 -11.52
N VAL A 442 13.17 6.37 -10.82
CA VAL A 442 11.90 5.92 -11.41
C VAL A 442 11.03 7.10 -11.81
N HIS A 443 10.97 8.14 -10.98
CA HIS A 443 10.20 9.36 -11.26
C HIS A 443 10.77 10.10 -12.47
N MET A 444 12.07 10.30 -12.55
CA MET A 444 12.76 10.93 -13.69
C MET A 444 12.54 10.15 -15.00
N ASN A 445 12.64 8.81 -14.95
CA ASN A 445 12.37 7.97 -16.10
C ASN A 445 10.89 8.01 -16.55
N GLN A 446 9.95 8.18 -15.62
CA GLN A 446 8.54 8.32 -15.95
C GLN A 446 8.25 9.67 -16.59
N HIS A 447 8.85 10.76 -16.07
CA HIS A 447 8.70 12.10 -16.63
C HIS A 447 9.26 12.17 -18.06
N SER A 448 10.45 11.61 -18.28
CA SER A 448 11.06 11.53 -19.62
C SER A 448 10.21 10.73 -20.61
N LYS A 449 9.53 9.66 -20.14
CA LYS A 449 8.63 8.88 -20.99
C LYS A 449 7.36 9.63 -21.34
N VAL A 450 6.78 10.36 -20.41
CA VAL A 450 5.57 11.19 -20.67
C VAL A 450 5.89 12.26 -21.70
N ILE A 451 7.01 12.98 -21.55
CA ILE A 451 7.44 13.99 -22.53
C ILE A 451 7.64 13.36 -23.91
N ASN A 452 8.27 12.18 -23.99
CA ASN A 452 8.46 11.49 -25.26
C ASN A 452 7.15 10.99 -25.87
N GLU A 453 6.20 10.51 -25.07
CA GLU A 453 4.88 10.07 -25.54
C GLU A 453 4.07 11.26 -26.05
N GLU A 454 4.09 12.40 -25.36
CA GLU A 454 3.42 13.64 -25.78
C GLU A 454 4.03 14.19 -27.09
N ALA A 455 5.36 14.19 -27.20
CA ALA A 455 6.04 14.59 -28.44
C ALA A 455 5.70 13.65 -29.62
N VAL A 456 5.61 12.34 -29.39
CA VAL A 456 5.21 11.35 -30.42
C VAL A 456 3.74 11.55 -30.80
N GLU A 457 2.88 11.88 -29.84
CA GLU A 457 1.46 12.14 -30.12
C GLU A 457 1.25 13.44 -30.91
N GLU A 458 2.00 14.50 -30.58
CA GLU A 458 2.02 15.74 -31.36
C GLU A 458 2.49 15.52 -32.82
N VAL A 459 3.58 14.77 -33.02
CA VAL A 459 4.08 14.42 -34.36
C VAL A 459 3.07 13.56 -35.12
N SER A 460 2.42 12.61 -34.43
CA SER A 460 1.36 11.78 -35.01
C SER A 460 0.14 12.60 -35.44
N ASN A 461 -0.28 13.55 -34.59
CA ASN A 461 -1.41 14.43 -34.90
C ASN A 461 -1.08 15.42 -36.02
N ALA A 462 0.12 16.01 -36.02
CA ALA A 462 0.59 16.83 -37.13
C ALA A 462 0.63 16.06 -38.46
N SER A 463 1.10 14.81 -38.43
CA SER A 463 1.09 13.92 -39.60
C SER A 463 -0.32 13.56 -40.08
N ARG A 464 -1.30 13.36 -39.19
CA ARG A 464 -2.71 13.14 -39.53
C ARG A 464 -3.33 14.35 -40.12
N THR A 465 -3.07 15.55 -39.58
CA THR A 465 -3.56 16.82 -40.11
C THR A 465 -2.99 17.11 -41.48
N ALA A 466 -1.69 16.89 -41.69
CA ALA A 466 -1.05 17.00 -43.01
C ALA A 466 -1.68 16.05 -44.06
N ARG A 467 -1.94 14.77 -43.67
CA ARG A 467 -2.61 13.82 -44.58
C ARG A 467 -4.05 14.21 -44.91
N SER A 468 -4.78 14.81 -43.97
CA SER A 468 -6.15 15.28 -44.25
C SER A 468 -6.17 16.49 -45.18
N MET A 469 -5.13 17.31 -45.22
CA MET A 469 -5.00 18.43 -46.17
C MET A 469 -4.68 17.96 -47.61
N TYR A 470 -4.03 16.81 -47.78
CA TYR A 470 -3.71 16.25 -49.10
C TYR A 470 -4.83 15.38 -49.72
N VAL A 471 -5.93 15.17 -49.02
CA VAL A 471 -7.10 14.40 -49.55
C VAL A 471 -8.23 15.32 -50.06
N ILE A 472 -8.03 16.65 -50.08
CA ILE A 472 -9.01 17.65 -50.58
C ILE A 472 -8.52 18.29 -51.89
N GLU A 473 -7.53 17.74 -52.55
CA GLU A 473 -7.26 17.94 -53.99
C GLU A 473 -7.51 16.60 -54.71
#